data_6fc480ed9401346721c8d975f9133de2
#
_entry.id   6fc480ed9401346721c8d975f9133de2
#
_cell.length_a   1.000
_cell.length_b   1.000
_cell.length_c   1.000
_cell.angle_alpha   90.00
_cell.angle_beta   90.00
_cell.angle_gamma   90.00
#
_symmetry.space_group_name_H-M   'P 1'
#
loop_
_entity.id
_entity.type
_entity.pdbx_description
1 polymer ?
#
loop_
_entity_poly.entity_id
_entity_poly.type
_entity_poly.pdbx_seq_one_letter_code
_entity_poly.pdbx_strand_id
1 'polypeptide(L)'
;MDAVEAHDREAWLALFADDGVVEDPIGPSAFDPEGKGHRGPEAIAAFYDNVVAANESIKFTIRESYLCGDECANVGVIRITFAGGSAMEVDGVYTYRRSPDGKIAALRAYWEADNIRSVS
;
A
#
# COMPACT_ATOMS: atom_id res chain seq x y z
N MET A 1 6.37 2.74 4.37
CA MET A 1 6.53 1.29 4.60
C MET A 1 6.72 0.96 6.06
N ASP A 2 7.56 1.71 6.78
CA ASP A 2 7.85 1.42 8.19
C ASP A 2 6.61 1.45 9.07
N ALA A 3 5.72 2.43 8.87
CA ALA A 3 4.50 2.55 9.67
C ALA A 3 3.56 1.35 9.45
N VAL A 4 3.50 0.83 8.22
CA VAL A 4 2.71 -0.36 7.90
C VAL A 4 3.30 -1.59 8.58
N GLU A 5 4.62 -1.77 8.48
CA GLU A 5 5.30 -2.91 9.11
C GLU A 5 5.15 -2.89 10.63
N ALA A 6 5.12 -1.69 11.22
CA ALA A 6 4.96 -1.51 12.66
C ALA A 6 3.49 -1.53 13.12
N HIS A 7 2.51 -1.61 12.19
CA HIS A 7 1.09 -1.48 12.47
C HIS A 7 0.75 -0.17 13.21
N ASP A 8 1.44 0.90 12.85
CA ASP A 8 1.24 2.21 13.45
C ASP A 8 0.23 3.02 12.62
N ARG A 9 -1.04 2.84 12.94
CA ARG A 9 -2.15 3.47 12.22
C ARG A 9 -2.04 5.00 12.19
N GLU A 10 -1.79 5.60 13.33
CA GLU A 10 -1.74 7.05 13.42
C GLU A 10 -0.58 7.64 12.61
N ALA A 11 0.60 7.01 12.70
CA ALA A 11 1.76 7.45 11.94
C ALA A 11 1.52 7.30 10.45
N TRP A 12 0.89 6.20 10.02
CA TRP A 12 0.61 5.96 8.61
C TRP A 12 -0.38 6.99 8.05
N LEU A 13 -1.47 7.23 8.77
CA LEU A 13 -2.48 8.21 8.34
C LEU A 13 -1.92 9.62 8.26
N ALA A 14 -0.99 9.96 9.18
CA ALA A 14 -0.37 11.28 9.20
C ALA A 14 0.54 11.55 8.00
N LEU A 15 0.93 10.51 7.25
CA LEU A 15 1.78 10.67 6.06
C LEU A 15 1.03 11.27 4.87
N PHE A 16 -0.30 11.18 4.83
CA PHE A 16 -1.08 11.52 3.65
C PHE A 16 -1.55 12.97 3.64
N ALA A 17 -1.60 13.54 2.43
CA ALA A 17 -2.25 14.83 2.20
C ALA A 17 -3.77 14.68 2.38
N ASP A 18 -4.46 15.77 2.67
CA ASP A 18 -5.91 15.74 2.88
C ASP A 18 -6.70 15.25 1.66
N ASP A 19 -6.15 15.47 0.46
CA ASP A 19 -6.73 15.00 -0.80
C ASP A 19 -5.99 13.78 -1.35
N GLY A 20 -5.27 13.06 -0.50
CA GLY A 20 -4.49 11.89 -0.90
C GLY A 20 -5.36 10.75 -1.43
N VAL A 21 -4.73 9.86 -2.19
CA VAL A 21 -5.39 8.69 -2.74
C VAL A 21 -4.51 7.45 -2.55
N VAL A 22 -5.15 6.32 -2.25
CA VAL A 22 -4.51 5.00 -2.21
C VAL A 22 -5.18 4.13 -3.25
N GLU A 23 -4.37 3.56 -4.15
CA GLU A 23 -4.83 2.57 -5.13
C GLU A 23 -3.94 1.33 -4.97
N ASP A 24 -4.48 0.29 -4.39
CA ASP A 24 -3.72 -0.92 -4.05
C ASP A 24 -4.59 -2.18 -4.27
N PRO A 25 -4.57 -2.76 -5.46
CA PRO A 25 -3.87 -2.31 -6.67
C PRO A 25 -4.65 -1.25 -7.45
N ILE A 26 -4.03 -0.69 -8.47
CA ILE A 26 -4.72 0.20 -9.41
C ILE A 26 -5.80 -0.59 -10.12
N GLY A 27 -6.99 0.02 -10.25
CA GLY A 27 -8.12 -0.59 -10.90
C GLY A 27 -9.03 -1.35 -9.94
N PRO A 28 -10.07 -2.02 -10.45
CA PRO A 28 -11.02 -2.73 -9.59
C PRO A 28 -10.38 -3.85 -8.79
N SER A 29 -10.79 -3.96 -7.53
CA SER A 29 -10.31 -5.00 -6.62
C SER A 29 -11.37 -5.33 -5.58
N ALA A 30 -11.08 -6.30 -4.70
CA ALA A 30 -12.03 -6.73 -3.67
C ALA A 30 -12.45 -5.59 -2.73
N PHE A 31 -11.53 -4.66 -2.43
CA PHE A 31 -11.79 -3.54 -1.53
C PHE A 31 -12.04 -2.23 -2.28
N ASP A 32 -12.06 -2.26 -3.61
CA ASP A 32 -12.31 -1.10 -4.47
C ASP A 32 -12.99 -1.58 -5.75
N PRO A 33 -14.25 -2.03 -5.67
CA PRO A 33 -14.91 -2.69 -6.81
C PRO A 33 -15.03 -1.81 -8.06
N GLU A 34 -15.11 -0.50 -7.89
CA GLU A 34 -15.21 0.44 -9.02
C GLU A 34 -13.85 0.88 -9.55
N GLY A 35 -12.77 0.61 -8.82
CA GLY A 35 -11.41 0.98 -9.25
C GLY A 35 -11.13 2.47 -9.20
N LYS A 36 -11.81 3.21 -8.34
CA LYS A 36 -11.67 4.67 -8.25
C LYS A 36 -10.62 5.13 -7.26
N GLY A 37 -10.06 4.20 -6.48
CA GLY A 37 -9.13 4.51 -5.41
C GLY A 37 -9.83 4.92 -4.12
N HIS A 38 -9.05 4.87 -3.03
CA HIS A 38 -9.50 5.30 -1.72
C HIS A 38 -9.06 6.75 -1.54
N ARG A 39 -10.00 7.67 -1.58
CA ARG A 39 -9.71 9.11 -1.62
C ARG A 39 -10.13 9.81 -0.35
N GLY A 40 -9.21 10.57 0.22
CA GLY A 40 -9.42 11.37 1.42
C GLY A 40 -9.20 10.59 2.71
N PRO A 41 -9.16 11.31 3.86
CA PRO A 41 -8.78 10.70 5.13
C PRO A 41 -9.68 9.55 5.57
N GLU A 42 -10.99 9.67 5.39
CA GLU A 42 -11.92 8.64 5.85
C GLU A 42 -11.78 7.35 5.04
N ALA A 43 -11.67 7.46 3.69
CA ALA A 43 -11.52 6.32 2.83
C ALA A 43 -10.15 5.63 3.04
N ILE A 44 -9.11 6.42 3.24
CA ILE A 44 -7.76 5.89 3.50
C ILE A 44 -7.73 5.19 4.87
N ALA A 45 -8.38 5.75 5.88
CA ALA A 45 -8.49 5.10 7.19
C ALA A 45 -9.24 3.77 7.09
N ALA A 46 -10.33 3.72 6.33
CA ALA A 46 -11.08 2.49 6.12
C ALA A 46 -10.24 1.45 5.37
N PHE A 47 -9.45 1.86 4.39
CA PHE A 47 -8.51 0.98 3.71
C PHE A 47 -7.52 0.35 4.70
N TYR A 48 -6.93 1.17 5.57
CA TYR A 48 -6.01 0.67 6.58
C TYR A 48 -6.69 -0.36 7.47
N ASP A 49 -7.87 -0.04 7.99
CA ASP A 49 -8.56 -0.92 8.93
C ASP A 49 -8.99 -2.24 8.29
N ASN A 50 -9.41 -2.21 7.02
CA ASN A 50 -9.92 -3.40 6.33
C ASN A 50 -8.82 -4.25 5.69
N VAL A 51 -7.71 -3.64 5.30
CA VAL A 51 -6.66 -4.33 4.54
C VAL A 51 -5.39 -4.51 5.36
N VAL A 52 -4.84 -3.43 5.90
CA VAL A 52 -3.55 -3.48 6.59
C VAL A 52 -3.69 -4.09 7.98
N ALA A 53 -4.60 -3.57 8.79
CA ALA A 53 -4.74 -3.99 10.18
C ALA A 53 -5.30 -5.41 10.31
N ALA A 54 -5.96 -5.92 9.27
CA ALA A 54 -6.54 -7.25 9.27
C ALA A 54 -5.49 -8.36 9.17
N ASN A 55 -4.26 -8.04 8.81
CA ASN A 55 -3.19 -9.00 8.64
C ASN A 55 -2.29 -9.03 9.88
N GLU A 56 -1.72 -10.22 10.17
CA GLU A 56 -0.84 -10.38 11.31
C GLU A 56 0.46 -9.62 11.12
N SER A 57 1.05 -9.71 9.92
CA SER A 57 2.22 -8.91 9.59
C SER A 57 2.31 -8.61 8.12
N ILE A 58 2.95 -7.48 7.81
CA ILE A 58 3.22 -7.05 6.44
C ILE A 58 4.68 -6.64 6.40
N LYS A 59 5.45 -7.18 5.45
CA LYS A 59 6.86 -6.87 5.30
C LYS A 59 7.18 -6.57 3.85
N PHE A 60 7.89 -5.48 3.63
CA PHE A 60 8.35 -5.06 2.31
C PHE A 60 9.80 -5.47 2.10
N THR A 61 10.09 -6.02 0.92
CA THR A 61 11.47 -6.25 0.47
C THR A 61 11.63 -5.53 -0.85
N ILE A 62 12.26 -4.36 -0.80
CA ILE A 62 12.44 -3.50 -1.97
C ILE A 62 13.83 -3.77 -2.57
N ARG A 63 13.85 -4.18 -3.83
CA ARG A 63 15.10 -4.45 -4.54
C ARG A 63 15.66 -3.21 -5.20
N GLU A 64 14.79 -2.33 -5.71
CA GLU A 64 15.20 -1.14 -6.44
C GLU A 64 14.23 -0.01 -6.15
N SER A 65 14.74 1.21 -6.10
CA SER A 65 13.93 2.42 -5.93
C SER A 65 14.41 3.48 -6.90
N TYR A 66 13.46 4.17 -7.54
CA TYR A 66 13.76 5.21 -8.51
C TYR A 66 13.02 6.48 -8.10
N LEU A 67 13.79 7.56 -7.94
CA LEU A 67 13.24 8.89 -7.67
C LEU A 67 13.17 9.67 -8.96
N CYS A 68 12.02 10.29 -9.20
CA CYS A 68 11.81 11.12 -10.38
C CYS A 68 10.90 12.30 -9.99
N GLY A 69 11.51 13.48 -9.79
CA GLY A 69 10.75 14.64 -9.35
C GLY A 69 10.10 14.42 -7.99
N ASP A 70 8.79 14.52 -7.94
CA ASP A 70 8.01 14.32 -6.72
C ASP A 70 7.48 12.90 -6.59
N GLU A 71 7.94 11.98 -7.44
CA GLU A 71 7.49 10.59 -7.42
C GLU A 71 8.64 9.63 -7.13
N CYS A 72 8.29 8.51 -6.49
CA CYS A 72 9.23 7.44 -6.19
C CYS A 72 8.58 6.11 -6.57
N ALA A 73 9.30 5.28 -7.33
CA ALA A 73 8.86 3.94 -7.70
C ALA A 73 9.74 2.92 -7.01
N ASN A 74 9.12 2.02 -6.26
CA ASN A 74 9.81 0.95 -5.53
C ASN A 74 9.44 -0.39 -6.14
N VAL A 75 10.45 -1.16 -6.54
CA VAL A 75 10.25 -2.48 -7.13
C VAL A 75 10.59 -3.53 -6.10
N GLY A 76 9.65 -4.43 -5.83
CA GLY A 76 9.92 -5.46 -4.83
C GLY A 76 8.73 -6.35 -4.54
N VAL A 77 8.73 -6.87 -3.31
CA VAL A 77 7.77 -7.86 -2.84
C VAL A 77 7.17 -7.40 -1.53
N ILE A 78 5.87 -7.57 -1.38
CA ILE A 78 5.19 -7.45 -0.09
C ILE A 78 4.89 -8.88 0.38
N ARG A 79 5.34 -9.22 1.59
CA ARG A 79 4.95 -10.47 2.25
C ARG A 79 3.87 -10.16 3.27
N ILE A 80 2.74 -10.81 3.12
CA ILE A 80 1.58 -10.65 4.01
C ILE A 80 1.38 -11.96 4.75
N THR A 81 1.43 -11.91 6.08
CA THR A 81 1.18 -13.07 6.94
C THR A 81 -0.19 -12.93 7.57
N PHE A 82 -1.02 -13.95 7.42
CA PHE A 82 -2.36 -13.99 7.99
C PHE A 82 -2.35 -14.64 9.36
N ALA A 83 -3.41 -14.37 10.12
CA ALA A 83 -3.65 -15.10 11.36
C ALA A 83 -3.68 -16.59 11.07
N GLY A 84 -2.96 -17.38 11.87
CA GLY A 84 -2.83 -18.83 11.63
C GLY A 84 -1.56 -19.23 10.92
N GLY A 85 -0.76 -18.28 10.47
CA GLY A 85 0.60 -18.52 9.96
C GLY A 85 0.72 -18.69 8.45
N SER A 86 -0.40 -18.76 7.71
CA SER A 86 -0.30 -18.77 6.25
C SER A 86 0.16 -17.40 5.74
N ALA A 87 0.81 -17.39 4.59
CA ALA A 87 1.36 -16.15 4.04
C ALA A 87 1.25 -16.13 2.52
N MET A 88 1.29 -14.93 1.97
CA MET A 88 1.42 -14.73 0.54
C MET A 88 2.45 -13.66 0.25
N GLU A 89 2.99 -13.67 -0.95
CA GLU A 89 3.89 -12.64 -1.44
C GLU A 89 3.33 -12.05 -2.72
N VAL A 90 3.47 -10.74 -2.87
CA VAL A 90 2.97 -10.01 -4.03
C VAL A 90 4.15 -9.27 -4.67
N ASP A 91 4.49 -9.67 -5.88
CA ASP A 91 5.50 -8.95 -6.67
C ASP A 91 4.84 -7.75 -7.33
N GLY A 92 5.51 -6.61 -7.30
CA GLY A 92 4.93 -5.44 -7.93
C GLY A 92 5.82 -4.21 -7.87
N VAL A 93 5.23 -3.11 -8.31
CA VAL A 93 5.82 -1.79 -8.23
C VAL A 93 4.91 -0.93 -7.36
N TYR A 94 5.49 -0.24 -6.39
CA TYR A 94 4.76 0.54 -5.40
C TYR A 94 5.26 1.97 -5.49
N THR A 95 4.37 2.91 -5.86
CA THR A 95 4.76 4.28 -6.12
C THR A 95 4.15 5.24 -5.12
N TYR A 96 4.91 6.29 -4.83
CA TYR A 96 4.47 7.39 -3.98
C TYR A 96 4.65 8.69 -4.75
N ARG A 97 3.64 9.54 -4.75
CA ARG A 97 3.76 10.92 -5.22
C ARG A 97 3.64 11.86 -4.02
N ARG A 98 4.56 12.80 -3.92
CA ARG A 98 4.62 13.74 -2.82
C ARG A 98 3.92 15.06 -3.19
N SER A 99 3.14 15.58 -2.26
CA SER A 99 2.54 16.91 -2.40
C SER A 99 3.57 17.99 -2.10
N PRO A 100 3.29 19.26 -2.47
CA PRO A 100 4.24 20.36 -2.21
C PRO A 100 4.64 20.53 -0.75
N ASP A 101 3.77 20.14 0.18
CA ASP A 101 4.07 20.24 1.63
C ASP A 101 4.75 18.98 2.18
N GLY A 102 5.18 18.06 1.33
CA GLY A 102 5.92 16.88 1.75
C GLY A 102 5.08 15.69 2.19
N LYS A 103 3.75 15.76 2.03
CA LYS A 103 2.84 14.66 2.34
C LYS A 103 2.69 13.73 1.14
N ILE A 104 2.10 12.55 1.36
CA ILE A 104 1.80 11.62 0.27
C ILE A 104 0.51 12.05 -0.40
N ALA A 105 0.60 12.44 -1.67
CA ALA A 105 -0.56 12.78 -2.48
C ALA A 105 -1.18 11.55 -3.14
N ALA A 106 -0.37 10.55 -3.45
CA ALA A 106 -0.85 9.30 -4.04
C ALA A 106 0.07 8.15 -3.67
N LEU A 107 -0.52 7.04 -3.28
CA LEU A 107 0.16 5.76 -3.10
C LEU A 107 -0.52 4.79 -4.06
N ARG A 108 0.24 4.23 -4.99
CA ARG A 108 -0.30 3.38 -6.03
C ARG A 108 0.51 2.10 -6.13
N ALA A 109 -0.18 0.98 -6.17
CA ALA A 109 0.45 -0.33 -6.30
C ALA A 109 0.09 -0.95 -7.65
N TYR A 110 1.08 -1.48 -8.32
CA TYR A 110 0.99 -2.07 -9.66
C TYR A 110 1.21 -3.57 -9.53
N TRP A 111 0.12 -4.33 -9.38
CA TRP A 111 0.14 -5.79 -9.35
C TRP A 111 -1.22 -6.33 -9.75
N GLU A 112 -1.22 -7.56 -10.26
CA GLU A 112 -2.43 -8.29 -10.60
C GLU A 112 -2.43 -9.63 -9.87
N ALA A 113 -3.53 -10.38 -9.97
CA ALA A 113 -3.66 -11.66 -9.28
C ALA A 113 -2.52 -12.63 -9.63
N ASP A 114 -2.03 -12.60 -10.86
CA ASP A 114 -0.92 -13.45 -11.29
C ASP A 114 0.40 -13.15 -10.58
N ASN A 115 0.50 -11.99 -9.94
CA ASN A 115 1.69 -11.60 -9.19
C ASN A 115 1.67 -12.10 -7.74
N ILE A 116 0.57 -12.72 -7.33
CA ILE A 116 0.40 -13.24 -5.97
C ILE A 116 0.80 -14.71 -5.95
N ARG A 117 1.62 -15.09 -4.95
CA ARG A 117 1.95 -16.49 -4.72
C ARG A 117 1.78 -16.84 -3.24
N SER A 118 1.30 -18.04 -2.98
CA SER A 118 1.24 -18.56 -1.61
C SER A 118 2.62 -19.00 -1.16
N VAL A 119 2.94 -18.71 0.09
CA VAL A 119 4.18 -19.16 0.73
C VAL A 119 3.84 -19.82 2.04
N SER A 120 4.60 -20.81 2.41
CA SER A 120 4.33 -21.57 3.65
C SER A 120 5.41 -21.33 4.68
#